data_ff30dc06875bf32ca318a21314810184
#
_entry.id   ff30dc06875bf32ca318a21314810184
#
_cell.length_a   1.000
_cell.length_b   1.000
_cell.length_c   1.000
_cell.angle_alpha   90.00
_cell.angle_beta   90.00
_cell.angle_gamma   90.00
#
_symmetry.space_group_name_H-M   'P 1'
#
loop_
_entity.id
_entity.type
_entity.pdbx_description
1 polymer ?
#
loop_
_entity_poly.entity_id
_entity_poly.type
_entity_poly.pdbx_seq_one_letter_code
_entity_poly.pdbx_strand_id
1 'polypeptide(L)'
;VGLCPFHNEKTPSFSVSPAKGLCKCFSCGKGGNSVHFIMEHEQMSYYEALKYLAKKYNIEIKERELTNEEKQAQTTRESMFIVNNFARDYFQNILKNHVDGRSIGLAYFRQRGFRDDIIEKFQLGYCTESHDAMSQEALRKGYKKEFLVKTGICYETDDHRLRDRFWGRVIFPVHTLSGKVVAFGGRVLSTATKGVKVKYVNSPESEIYHKSNELYGIYFAKQAIVRQDRCFLVEGYTDVISMHQSGIENVVASSGTALTPGQIRLIHRFTNNITVLYDGDVAGIKASIRGIDMLLEEGMNIKVCLLPDGDDPDSFARKHNSEEFQSFIREHEKDFIRFKTDLLMEDAGRDPIKRAELISNIVRSISVIPEAIIRDVYIKECSQHLRIEEKLLVAEVAKLREAQAEKNNRPSYNHSASTTGDTSGAAAASGTPTYSGAPTYSTPSSPYANAGMPPEPEYDDEGNIVSFADPMPAATGGAAGFPPGNAPASTTDTAVPGDSYTSFIPQEGKEGQEFYKFERLILQAVVRYGEKVMCNLTDEEGNEIPVTVIEYVVNDLKEDDLAFHNPLHRQILTEA
;
A
#
# COMPACT_ATOMS: atom_id res chain seq x y z
N VAL A 1 -19.81 31.80 -15.40
CA VAL A 1 -18.37 31.56 -15.22
C VAL A 1 -17.99 32.02 -13.81
N GLY A 2 -17.21 31.25 -13.06
CA GLY A 2 -16.77 31.55 -11.71
C GLY A 2 -15.33 31.09 -11.48
N LEU A 3 -14.83 31.28 -10.26
CA LEU A 3 -13.56 30.71 -9.85
C LEU A 3 -13.69 29.18 -9.73
N CYS A 4 -12.64 28.45 -10.13
CA CYS A 4 -12.65 27.02 -10.12
C CYS A 4 -12.55 26.46 -8.68
N PRO A 5 -13.43 25.54 -8.28
CA PRO A 5 -13.35 24.90 -6.96
C PRO A 5 -12.25 23.83 -6.87
N PHE A 6 -11.60 23.47 -8.00
CA PHE A 6 -10.64 22.38 -8.07
C PHE A 6 -9.18 22.84 -8.07
N HIS A 7 -8.92 24.12 -8.29
CA HIS A 7 -7.58 24.71 -8.22
C HIS A 7 -7.65 26.19 -7.84
N ASN A 8 -6.53 26.74 -7.40
CA ASN A 8 -6.47 28.14 -7.00
C ASN A 8 -6.20 29.04 -8.21
N GLU A 9 -7.11 29.97 -8.52
CA GLU A 9 -6.98 30.93 -9.61
C GLU A 9 -7.51 32.31 -9.21
N LYS A 10 -6.95 33.34 -9.84
CA LYS A 10 -7.40 34.75 -9.63
C LYS A 10 -8.42 35.20 -10.67
N THR A 11 -8.40 34.56 -11.84
CA THR A 11 -9.28 34.91 -12.96
C THR A 11 -10.30 33.78 -13.17
N PRO A 12 -11.62 34.06 -13.21
CA PRO A 12 -12.64 33.05 -13.39
C PRO A 12 -12.46 32.26 -14.68
N SER A 13 -12.30 30.94 -14.57
CA SER A 13 -12.17 30.01 -15.71
C SER A 13 -13.15 28.82 -15.65
N PHE A 14 -13.92 28.70 -14.57
CA PHE A 14 -14.89 27.61 -14.39
C PHE A 14 -16.24 28.00 -14.96
N SER A 15 -16.66 27.34 -16.04
CA SER A 15 -17.93 27.56 -16.71
C SER A 15 -18.94 26.44 -16.38
N VAL A 16 -20.17 26.82 -16.12
CA VAL A 16 -21.29 25.89 -15.91
C VAL A 16 -22.33 26.16 -16.98
N SER A 17 -22.79 25.12 -17.66
CA SER A 17 -23.86 25.15 -18.64
C SER A 17 -25.06 24.35 -18.10
N PRO A 18 -26.06 25.02 -17.48
CA PRO A 18 -27.24 24.30 -16.95
C PRO A 18 -28.02 23.57 -18.03
N ALA A 19 -28.11 24.14 -19.23
CA ALA A 19 -28.83 23.53 -20.35
C ALA A 19 -28.20 22.23 -20.85
N LYS A 20 -26.88 22.05 -20.67
CA LYS A 20 -26.16 20.81 -21.02
C LYS A 20 -25.90 19.90 -19.82
N GLY A 21 -26.23 20.36 -18.61
CA GLY A 21 -25.89 19.64 -17.37
C GLY A 21 -24.40 19.44 -17.14
N LEU A 22 -23.53 20.30 -17.73
CA LEU A 22 -22.07 20.16 -17.73
C LEU A 22 -21.40 21.36 -17.11
N CYS A 23 -20.25 21.12 -16.49
CA CYS A 23 -19.31 22.15 -16.07
C CYS A 23 -17.89 21.83 -16.60
N LYS A 24 -17.07 22.85 -16.80
CA LYS A 24 -15.68 22.69 -17.23
C LYS A 24 -14.85 23.88 -16.78
N CYS A 25 -13.69 23.62 -16.23
CA CYS A 25 -12.64 24.60 -16.04
C CYS A 25 -11.76 24.67 -17.30
N PHE A 26 -11.61 25.85 -17.88
CA PHE A 26 -10.77 26.04 -19.06
C PHE A 26 -9.29 26.22 -18.71
N SER A 27 -8.95 26.41 -17.44
CA SER A 27 -7.58 26.52 -16.95
C SER A 27 -7.00 25.15 -16.59
N CYS A 28 -7.63 24.38 -15.66
CA CYS A 28 -7.12 23.07 -15.24
C CYS A 28 -7.73 21.88 -16.00
N GLY A 29 -8.66 22.10 -16.92
CA GLY A 29 -9.28 21.05 -17.74
C GLY A 29 -10.34 20.20 -17.02
N LYS A 30 -10.43 20.24 -15.68
CA LYS A 30 -11.42 19.47 -14.91
C LYS A 30 -12.85 19.89 -15.24
N GLY A 31 -13.74 18.90 -15.36
CA GLY A 31 -15.14 19.14 -15.66
C GLY A 31 -15.90 17.83 -15.85
N GLY A 32 -17.20 17.95 -16.15
CA GLY A 32 -18.06 16.81 -16.33
C GLY A 32 -19.52 17.13 -16.00
N ASN A 33 -20.33 16.12 -15.76
CA ASN A 33 -21.69 16.28 -15.30
C ASN A 33 -21.76 16.54 -13.78
N SER A 34 -22.97 16.70 -13.23
CA SER A 34 -23.18 16.97 -11.80
C SER A 34 -22.59 15.89 -10.89
N VAL A 35 -22.62 14.62 -11.33
CA VAL A 35 -22.05 13.52 -10.56
C VAL A 35 -20.54 13.62 -10.52
N HIS A 36 -19.90 13.84 -11.68
CA HIS A 36 -18.45 14.05 -11.74
C HIS A 36 -18.01 15.27 -10.92
N PHE A 37 -18.80 16.34 -10.95
CA PHE A 37 -18.50 17.51 -10.11
C PHE A 37 -18.46 17.14 -8.61
N ILE A 38 -19.47 16.39 -8.12
CA ILE A 38 -19.50 15.94 -6.71
C ILE A 38 -18.39 14.95 -6.41
N MET A 39 -18.11 14.01 -7.31
CA MET A 39 -16.98 13.09 -7.16
C MET A 39 -15.67 13.82 -6.94
N GLU A 40 -15.39 14.84 -7.74
CA GLU A 40 -14.16 15.64 -7.66
C GLU A 40 -14.16 16.60 -6.47
N HIS A 41 -15.28 17.26 -6.20
CA HIS A 41 -15.40 18.27 -5.15
C HIS A 41 -15.39 17.64 -3.74
N GLU A 42 -16.21 16.62 -3.53
CA GLU A 42 -16.35 15.94 -2.23
C GLU A 42 -15.40 14.72 -2.10
N GLN A 43 -14.67 14.38 -3.18
CA GLN A 43 -13.77 13.24 -3.23
C GLN A 43 -14.48 11.92 -2.88
N MET A 44 -15.63 11.73 -3.51
CA MET A 44 -16.48 10.56 -3.36
C MET A 44 -16.35 9.61 -4.57
N SER A 45 -16.64 8.33 -4.38
CA SER A 45 -16.85 7.40 -5.49
C SER A 45 -18.10 7.78 -6.28
N TYR A 46 -18.21 7.28 -7.51
CA TYR A 46 -19.40 7.52 -8.36
C TYR A 46 -20.71 7.18 -7.66
N TYR A 47 -20.75 6.02 -7.03
CA TYR A 47 -21.95 5.55 -6.31
C TYR A 47 -22.28 6.40 -5.07
N GLU A 48 -21.26 6.81 -4.30
CA GLU A 48 -21.46 7.72 -3.17
C GLU A 48 -21.94 9.09 -3.62
N ALA A 49 -21.42 9.60 -4.74
CA ALA A 49 -21.86 10.86 -5.33
C ALA A 49 -23.31 10.79 -5.82
N LEU A 50 -23.72 9.68 -6.45
CA LEU A 50 -25.10 9.42 -6.81
C LEU A 50 -26.03 9.40 -5.59
N LYS A 51 -25.67 8.66 -4.55
CA LYS A 51 -26.46 8.62 -3.29
C LYS A 51 -26.54 9.99 -2.63
N TYR A 52 -25.43 10.75 -2.64
CA TYR A 52 -25.39 12.11 -2.11
C TYR A 52 -26.38 13.03 -2.85
N LEU A 53 -26.32 13.02 -4.19
CA LEU A 53 -27.23 13.82 -5.03
C LEU A 53 -28.68 13.39 -4.88
N ALA A 54 -28.96 12.11 -4.90
CA ALA A 54 -30.29 11.57 -4.71
C ALA A 54 -30.89 11.99 -3.36
N LYS A 55 -30.13 11.88 -2.29
CA LYS A 55 -30.53 12.36 -0.96
C LYS A 55 -30.77 13.88 -0.96
N LYS A 56 -29.87 14.65 -1.60
CA LYS A 56 -29.97 16.12 -1.66
C LYS A 56 -31.19 16.61 -2.42
N TYR A 57 -31.56 15.92 -3.47
CA TYR A 57 -32.69 16.28 -4.35
C TYR A 57 -33.95 15.45 -4.11
N ASN A 58 -33.94 14.60 -3.07
CA ASN A 58 -35.06 13.74 -2.70
C ASN A 58 -35.51 12.82 -3.85
N ILE A 59 -34.54 12.31 -4.63
CA ILE A 59 -34.76 11.36 -5.73
C ILE A 59 -34.67 9.95 -5.15
N GLU A 60 -35.72 9.15 -5.38
CA GLU A 60 -35.72 7.76 -4.99
C GLU A 60 -34.85 6.96 -5.98
N ILE A 61 -33.78 6.35 -5.48
CA ILE A 61 -32.91 5.50 -6.28
C ILE A 61 -33.55 4.11 -6.33
N LYS A 62 -33.94 3.64 -7.51
CA LYS A 62 -34.27 2.23 -7.73
C LYS A 62 -32.97 1.43 -7.72
N GLU A 63 -32.61 0.88 -6.58
CA GLU A 63 -31.47 -0.03 -6.47
C GLU A 63 -31.85 -1.36 -7.14
N ARG A 64 -30.92 -1.92 -7.95
CA ARG A 64 -31.03 -3.30 -8.43
C ARG A 64 -31.25 -4.21 -7.21
N GLU A 65 -32.17 -5.15 -7.33
CA GLU A 65 -32.29 -6.17 -6.29
C GLU A 65 -30.99 -6.97 -6.17
N LEU A 66 -30.25 -6.68 -5.12
CA LEU A 66 -29.04 -7.41 -4.78
C LEU A 66 -29.38 -8.87 -4.48
N THR A 67 -28.52 -9.80 -4.86
CA THR A 67 -28.65 -11.19 -4.44
C THR A 67 -28.61 -11.29 -2.90
N ASN A 68 -29.10 -12.38 -2.35
CA ASN A 68 -29.07 -12.57 -0.89
C ASN A 68 -27.63 -12.53 -0.35
N GLU A 69 -26.66 -13.03 -1.10
CA GLU A 69 -25.24 -13.00 -0.75
C GLU A 69 -24.68 -11.56 -0.76
N GLU A 70 -24.99 -10.77 -1.80
CA GLU A 70 -24.60 -9.36 -1.90
C GLU A 70 -25.22 -8.53 -0.77
N LYS A 71 -26.51 -8.73 -0.44
CA LYS A 71 -27.18 -8.10 0.71
C LYS A 71 -26.50 -8.46 2.03
N GLN A 72 -26.13 -9.72 2.20
CA GLN A 72 -25.44 -10.17 3.40
C GLN A 72 -24.03 -9.58 3.52
N ALA A 73 -23.27 -9.55 2.43
CA ALA A 73 -21.96 -8.93 2.38
C ALA A 73 -22.03 -7.41 2.68
N GLN A 74 -22.97 -6.70 2.07
CA GLN A 74 -23.21 -5.28 2.35
C GLN A 74 -23.57 -5.04 3.82
N THR A 75 -24.49 -5.84 4.37
CA THR A 75 -24.90 -5.76 5.78
C THR A 75 -23.71 -6.04 6.72
N THR A 76 -22.84 -7.01 6.36
CA THR A 76 -21.62 -7.31 7.09
C THR A 76 -20.67 -6.12 7.11
N ARG A 77 -20.38 -5.54 5.94
CA ARG A 77 -19.51 -4.34 5.84
C ARG A 77 -20.07 -3.15 6.63
N GLU A 78 -21.35 -2.88 6.51
CA GLU A 78 -22.02 -1.82 7.27
C GLU A 78 -21.91 -2.07 8.78
N SER A 79 -22.11 -3.31 9.23
CA SER A 79 -21.95 -3.69 10.63
C SER A 79 -20.52 -3.49 11.14
N MET A 80 -19.51 -3.78 10.30
CA MET A 80 -18.10 -3.53 10.62
C MET A 80 -17.81 -2.03 10.76
N PHE A 81 -18.35 -1.16 9.89
CA PHE A 81 -18.22 0.28 10.05
C PHE A 81 -18.90 0.79 11.33
N ILE A 82 -20.06 0.26 11.68
CA ILE A 82 -20.76 0.62 12.92
C ILE A 82 -19.93 0.24 14.15
N VAL A 83 -19.30 -0.92 14.14
CA VAL A 83 -18.42 -1.41 15.21
C VAL A 83 -17.16 -0.53 15.31
N ASN A 84 -16.52 -0.18 14.19
CA ASN A 84 -15.37 0.72 14.20
C ASN A 84 -15.72 2.13 14.69
N ASN A 85 -16.88 2.67 14.33
CA ASN A 85 -17.35 3.95 14.87
C ASN A 85 -17.57 3.87 16.38
N PHE A 86 -18.19 2.79 16.87
CA PHE A 86 -18.33 2.56 18.31
C PHE A 86 -16.96 2.53 19.01
N ALA A 87 -15.98 1.78 18.45
CA ALA A 87 -14.65 1.68 19.03
C ALA A 87 -13.93 3.03 19.06
N ARG A 88 -14.01 3.82 17.97
CA ARG A 88 -13.51 5.19 17.93
C ARG A 88 -14.11 6.05 19.06
N ASP A 89 -15.42 6.06 19.17
CA ASP A 89 -16.12 6.88 20.19
C ASP A 89 -15.78 6.41 21.60
N TYR A 90 -15.64 5.10 21.81
CA TYR A 90 -15.19 4.52 23.07
C TYR A 90 -13.78 4.99 23.42
N PHE A 91 -12.80 4.85 22.52
CA PHE A 91 -11.42 5.24 22.78
C PHE A 91 -11.28 6.76 23.02
N GLN A 92 -12.04 7.59 22.30
CA GLN A 92 -12.09 9.03 22.54
C GLN A 92 -12.71 9.35 23.90
N ASN A 93 -13.81 8.67 24.27
CA ASN A 93 -14.44 8.85 25.57
C ASN A 93 -13.50 8.46 26.71
N ILE A 94 -12.79 7.33 26.58
CA ILE A 94 -11.78 6.92 27.55
C ILE A 94 -10.67 7.98 27.66
N LEU A 95 -10.14 8.47 26.54
CA LEU A 95 -9.11 9.52 26.54
C LEU A 95 -9.54 10.78 27.29
N LYS A 96 -10.78 11.24 27.09
CA LYS A 96 -11.29 12.49 27.62
C LYS A 96 -11.81 12.37 29.07
N ASN A 97 -12.45 11.27 29.44
CA ASN A 97 -13.26 11.14 30.64
C ASN A 97 -12.74 10.13 31.67
N HIS A 98 -11.96 9.10 31.24
CA HIS A 98 -11.40 8.11 32.17
C HIS A 98 -10.16 8.64 32.88
N VAL A 99 -9.91 8.22 34.12
CA VAL A 99 -8.75 8.67 34.92
C VAL A 99 -7.45 8.34 34.18
N ASP A 100 -7.24 7.07 33.76
CA ASP A 100 -6.05 6.65 33.02
C ASP A 100 -5.96 7.30 31.64
N GLY A 101 -7.10 7.51 30.97
CA GLY A 101 -7.15 8.21 29.69
C GLY A 101 -6.57 9.62 29.80
N ARG A 102 -6.92 10.35 30.88
CA ARG A 102 -6.44 11.72 31.12
C ARG A 102 -5.00 11.76 31.61
N SER A 103 -4.65 10.88 32.57
CA SER A 103 -3.34 10.90 33.22
C SER A 103 -2.24 10.25 32.37
N ILE A 104 -2.57 9.32 31.49
CA ILE A 104 -1.62 8.58 30.64
C ILE A 104 -1.78 9.00 29.18
N GLY A 105 -2.93 8.74 28.57
CA GLY A 105 -3.15 8.94 27.14
C GLY A 105 -3.10 10.40 26.70
N LEU A 106 -3.89 11.25 27.36
CA LEU A 106 -3.94 12.69 27.05
C LEU A 106 -2.65 13.40 27.45
N ALA A 107 -2.05 13.00 28.59
CA ALA A 107 -0.74 13.50 29.00
C ALA A 107 0.34 13.20 27.96
N TYR A 108 0.35 11.98 27.39
CA TYR A 108 1.26 11.60 26.31
C TYR A 108 1.10 12.51 25.08
N PHE A 109 -0.12 12.74 24.60
CA PHE A 109 -0.34 13.60 23.43
C PHE A 109 0.06 15.06 23.71
N ARG A 110 -0.24 15.58 24.90
CA ARG A 110 0.15 16.93 25.31
C ARG A 110 1.66 17.06 25.52
N GLN A 111 2.33 16.04 26.05
CA GLN A 111 3.78 16.01 26.16
C GLN A 111 4.47 16.02 24.78
N ARG A 112 3.80 15.44 23.75
CA ARG A 112 4.22 15.55 22.35
C ARG A 112 3.88 16.90 21.72
N GLY A 113 3.23 17.81 22.43
CA GLY A 113 2.87 19.13 21.93
C GLY A 113 1.59 19.16 21.09
N PHE A 114 0.79 18.08 21.08
CA PHE A 114 -0.48 18.08 20.36
C PHE A 114 -1.51 18.93 21.08
N ARG A 115 -2.15 19.86 20.34
CA ARG A 115 -3.24 20.68 20.83
C ARG A 115 -4.55 19.88 20.90
N ASP A 116 -5.44 20.30 21.79
CA ASP A 116 -6.72 19.60 22.01
C ASP A 116 -7.62 19.61 20.75
N ASP A 117 -7.58 20.68 19.92
CA ASP A 117 -8.29 20.74 18.65
C ASP A 117 -7.79 19.73 17.63
N ILE A 118 -6.48 19.45 17.61
CA ILE A 118 -5.85 18.45 16.76
C ILE A 118 -6.14 17.03 17.25
N ILE A 119 -6.07 16.80 18.55
CA ILE A 119 -6.46 15.53 19.18
C ILE A 119 -7.90 15.18 18.81
N GLU A 120 -8.79 16.17 18.82
CA GLU A 120 -10.19 16.00 18.43
C GLU A 120 -10.36 15.79 16.92
N LYS A 121 -9.69 16.60 16.09
CA LYS A 121 -9.73 16.52 14.63
C LYS A 121 -9.31 15.14 14.12
N PHE A 122 -8.20 14.59 14.64
CA PHE A 122 -7.70 13.27 14.30
C PHE A 122 -8.40 12.13 15.05
N GLN A 123 -9.36 12.46 15.92
CA GLN A 123 -10.14 11.50 16.70
C GLN A 123 -9.27 10.57 17.55
N LEU A 124 -8.16 11.08 18.09
CA LEU A 124 -7.22 10.30 18.88
C LEU A 124 -7.89 9.72 20.13
N GLY A 125 -7.45 8.55 20.55
CA GLY A 125 -8.05 7.82 21.64
C GLY A 125 -7.04 7.15 22.58
N TYR A 126 -7.59 6.48 23.60
CA TYR A 126 -6.82 5.64 24.51
C TYR A 126 -7.60 4.38 24.83
N CYS A 127 -6.92 3.24 24.84
CA CYS A 127 -7.43 1.97 25.33
C CYS A 127 -6.73 1.67 26.67
N THR A 128 -7.51 1.40 27.72
CA THR A 128 -6.98 1.13 29.06
C THR A 128 -6.16 -0.16 29.10
N GLU A 129 -5.44 -0.40 30.19
CA GLU A 129 -4.65 -1.63 30.40
C GLU A 129 -5.51 -2.89 30.61
N SER A 130 -6.82 -2.73 30.80
CA SER A 130 -7.74 -3.87 30.84
C SER A 130 -7.78 -4.55 29.49
N HIS A 131 -7.63 -5.89 29.50
CA HIS A 131 -7.56 -6.69 28.28
C HIS A 131 -8.90 -6.88 27.57
N ASP A 132 -10.03 -6.47 28.16
CA ASP A 132 -11.38 -6.75 27.66
C ASP A 132 -12.40 -5.65 27.96
N ALA A 133 -11.98 -4.48 28.46
CA ALA A 133 -12.91 -3.42 28.85
C ALA A 133 -13.75 -2.90 27.68
N MET A 134 -13.15 -2.71 26.50
CA MET A 134 -13.85 -2.23 25.32
C MET A 134 -14.77 -3.31 24.76
N SER A 135 -14.30 -4.55 24.66
CA SER A 135 -15.10 -5.67 24.17
C SER A 135 -16.30 -5.99 25.06
N GLN A 136 -16.15 -5.93 26.40
CA GLN A 136 -17.26 -6.10 27.32
C GLN A 136 -18.31 -4.99 27.18
N GLU A 137 -17.89 -3.73 27.06
CA GLU A 137 -18.79 -2.63 26.84
C GLU A 137 -19.52 -2.73 25.48
N ALA A 138 -18.81 -3.19 24.42
CA ALA A 138 -19.40 -3.45 23.14
C ALA A 138 -20.50 -4.51 23.22
N LEU A 139 -20.22 -5.65 23.86
CA LEU A 139 -21.20 -6.73 24.05
C LEU A 139 -22.40 -6.26 24.90
N ARG A 140 -22.15 -5.47 25.98
CA ARG A 140 -23.20 -4.88 26.81
C ARG A 140 -24.14 -3.96 26.02
N LYS A 141 -23.61 -3.25 25.01
CA LYS A 141 -24.38 -2.40 24.09
C LYS A 141 -25.03 -3.15 22.94
N GLY A 142 -24.88 -4.48 22.88
CA GLY A 142 -25.53 -5.32 21.89
C GLY A 142 -24.75 -5.49 20.57
N TYR A 143 -23.48 -5.07 20.51
CA TYR A 143 -22.63 -5.35 19.33
C TYR A 143 -22.27 -6.83 19.31
N LYS A 144 -22.31 -7.43 18.12
CA LYS A 144 -22.03 -8.86 17.95
C LYS A 144 -20.52 -9.13 18.00
N LYS A 145 -20.12 -10.17 18.75
CA LYS A 145 -18.73 -10.66 18.85
C LYS A 145 -18.09 -10.87 17.47
N GLU A 146 -18.83 -11.44 16.53
CA GLU A 146 -18.37 -11.69 15.16
C GLU A 146 -17.75 -10.45 14.50
N PHE A 147 -18.41 -9.29 14.58
CA PHE A 147 -17.92 -8.07 13.95
C PHE A 147 -16.76 -7.42 14.69
N LEU A 148 -16.67 -7.60 16.02
CA LEU A 148 -15.53 -7.18 16.82
C LEU A 148 -14.25 -7.95 16.42
N VAL A 149 -14.40 -9.23 16.09
CA VAL A 149 -13.29 -10.07 15.62
C VAL A 149 -12.98 -9.80 14.15
N LYS A 150 -13.99 -9.72 13.26
CA LYS A 150 -13.79 -9.44 11.83
C LYS A 150 -13.11 -8.09 11.56
N THR A 151 -13.37 -7.06 12.36
CA THR A 151 -12.66 -5.77 12.26
C THR A 151 -11.26 -5.80 12.86
N GLY A 152 -10.93 -6.86 13.59
CA GLY A 152 -9.65 -7.04 14.25
C GLY A 152 -9.42 -6.08 15.43
N ILE A 153 -10.44 -5.37 15.92
CA ILE A 153 -10.33 -4.58 17.17
C ILE A 153 -10.26 -5.47 18.40
N CYS A 154 -10.79 -6.68 18.28
CA CYS A 154 -10.66 -7.75 19.26
C CYS A 154 -10.16 -9.02 18.59
N TYR A 155 -9.66 -9.93 19.41
CA TYR A 155 -9.33 -11.29 18.99
C TYR A 155 -9.87 -12.30 20.02
N GLU A 156 -10.07 -13.53 19.59
CA GLU A 156 -10.50 -14.61 20.45
C GLU A 156 -9.29 -15.44 20.86
N THR A 157 -9.13 -15.67 22.16
CA THR A 157 -8.12 -16.58 22.70
C THR A 157 -8.58 -18.03 22.61
N ASP A 158 -7.67 -19.00 22.79
CA ASP A 158 -7.99 -20.43 22.77
C ASP A 158 -9.06 -20.83 23.79
N ASP A 159 -9.17 -20.11 24.91
CA ASP A 159 -10.23 -20.26 25.92
C ASP A 159 -11.59 -19.66 25.50
N HIS A 160 -11.74 -19.26 24.24
CA HIS A 160 -12.93 -18.58 23.70
C HIS A 160 -13.25 -17.23 24.37
N ARG A 161 -12.28 -16.60 25.03
CA ARG A 161 -12.44 -15.27 25.60
C ARG A 161 -12.13 -14.20 24.57
N LEU A 162 -12.92 -13.14 24.58
CA LEU A 162 -12.66 -11.98 23.74
C LEU A 162 -11.65 -11.05 24.43
N ARG A 163 -10.63 -10.61 23.70
CA ARG A 163 -9.59 -9.70 24.17
C ARG A 163 -9.48 -8.49 23.26
N ASP A 164 -9.23 -7.33 23.84
CA ASP A 164 -9.01 -6.07 23.15
C ASP A 164 -7.60 -6.05 22.54
N ARG A 165 -7.48 -5.83 21.22
CA ARG A 165 -6.18 -5.80 20.53
C ARG A 165 -5.30 -4.63 20.98
N PHE A 166 -5.90 -3.52 21.33
CA PHE A 166 -5.20 -2.24 21.57
C PHE A 166 -5.06 -1.88 23.07
N TRP A 167 -5.19 -2.83 23.96
CA TRP A 167 -5.07 -2.59 25.40
C TRP A 167 -3.75 -1.88 25.77
N GLY A 168 -3.79 -0.93 26.71
CA GLY A 168 -2.63 -0.16 27.16
C GLY A 168 -2.01 0.77 26.11
N ARG A 169 -2.77 1.20 25.08
CA ARG A 169 -2.24 1.95 23.95
C ARG A 169 -2.98 3.26 23.71
N VAL A 170 -2.23 4.27 23.24
CA VAL A 170 -2.84 5.41 22.56
C VAL A 170 -3.22 5.01 21.13
N ILE A 171 -4.36 5.54 20.66
CA ILE A 171 -5.04 5.08 19.46
C ILE A 171 -5.06 6.14 18.38
N PHE A 172 -4.75 5.72 17.16
CA PHE A 172 -4.77 6.51 15.93
C PHE A 172 -5.78 5.90 14.95
N PRO A 173 -6.98 6.47 14.79
CA PRO A 173 -7.96 5.97 13.83
C PRO A 173 -7.50 6.20 12.39
N VAL A 174 -7.65 5.18 11.55
CA VAL A 174 -7.36 5.23 10.11
C VAL A 174 -8.67 5.48 9.37
N HIS A 175 -8.67 6.49 8.49
CA HIS A 175 -9.86 6.93 7.76
C HIS A 175 -9.74 6.63 6.28
N THR A 176 -10.85 6.20 5.66
CA THR A 176 -10.99 6.22 4.20
C THR A 176 -10.98 7.64 3.65
N LEU A 177 -10.94 7.78 2.33
CA LEU A 177 -11.12 9.07 1.66
C LEU A 177 -12.43 9.78 2.05
N SER A 178 -13.50 9.04 2.32
CA SER A 178 -14.80 9.58 2.74
C SER A 178 -14.91 9.87 4.25
N GLY A 179 -13.85 9.61 5.02
CA GLY A 179 -13.80 9.89 6.46
C GLY A 179 -14.41 8.80 7.34
N LYS A 180 -14.72 7.62 6.79
CA LYS A 180 -15.15 6.47 7.60
C LYS A 180 -13.94 5.82 8.27
N VAL A 181 -14.04 5.47 9.54
CA VAL A 181 -12.97 4.76 10.26
C VAL A 181 -12.96 3.29 9.86
N VAL A 182 -11.86 2.82 9.30
CA VAL A 182 -11.69 1.44 8.80
C VAL A 182 -10.76 0.60 9.66
N ALA A 183 -9.83 1.25 10.36
CA ALA A 183 -8.81 0.57 11.16
C ALA A 183 -8.28 1.49 12.26
N PHE A 184 -7.41 0.93 13.08
CA PHE A 184 -6.72 1.66 14.14
C PHE A 184 -5.23 1.28 14.16
N GLY A 185 -4.40 2.28 14.49
CA GLY A 185 -3.04 2.07 14.96
C GLY A 185 -2.99 2.28 16.47
N GLY A 186 -2.21 1.47 17.17
CA GLY A 186 -2.05 1.60 18.61
C GLY A 186 -0.59 1.63 19.02
N ARG A 187 -0.14 2.67 19.76
CA ARG A 187 1.21 2.77 20.29
C ARG A 187 1.22 2.53 21.79
N VAL A 188 2.04 1.57 22.24
CA VAL A 188 2.25 1.34 23.66
C VAL A 188 3.08 2.48 24.26
N LEU A 189 2.76 2.86 25.50
CA LEU A 189 3.52 3.83 26.27
C LEU A 189 4.44 3.05 27.22
N SER A 190 5.73 3.09 26.98
CA SER A 190 6.77 2.19 27.51
C SER A 190 6.87 2.08 29.04
N THR A 191 6.25 2.95 29.80
CA THR A 191 6.31 2.94 31.27
C THR A 191 5.15 2.24 31.96
N ALA A 192 4.06 1.95 31.22
CA ALA A 192 2.80 1.49 31.81
C ALA A 192 2.53 -0.01 31.59
N THR A 193 3.12 -0.63 30.58
CA THR A 193 2.68 -1.96 30.14
C THR A 193 3.82 -2.96 30.24
N LYS A 194 3.97 -3.60 31.41
CA LYS A 194 4.92 -4.73 31.59
C LYS A 194 4.59 -5.86 30.63
N GLY A 195 5.57 -6.30 29.84
CA GLY A 195 5.45 -7.46 28.97
C GLY A 195 5.04 -7.20 27.51
N VAL A 196 4.81 -5.95 27.09
CA VAL A 196 4.51 -5.62 25.69
C VAL A 196 5.80 -5.30 24.93
N LYS A 197 6.23 -6.20 24.05
CA LYS A 197 7.45 -6.05 23.25
C LYS A 197 7.25 -5.17 22.00
N VAL A 198 6.04 -5.12 21.42
CA VAL A 198 5.76 -4.44 20.16
C VAL A 198 5.28 -3.00 20.38
N LYS A 199 6.09 -2.02 19.94
CA LYS A 199 5.84 -0.58 20.10
C LYS A 199 4.55 -0.13 19.40
N TYR A 200 4.31 -0.56 18.17
CA TYR A 200 3.12 -0.24 17.38
C TYR A 200 2.38 -1.50 16.95
N VAL A 201 1.06 -1.51 17.09
CA VAL A 201 0.16 -2.55 16.58
C VAL A 201 -0.86 -1.89 15.68
N ASN A 202 -1.11 -2.47 14.51
CA ASN A 202 -2.15 -2.03 13.57
C ASN A 202 -3.29 -3.04 13.53
N SER A 203 -4.48 -2.59 13.09
CA SER A 203 -5.55 -3.52 12.72
C SER A 203 -5.05 -4.48 11.64
N PRO A 204 -5.46 -5.76 11.67
CA PRO A 204 -5.21 -6.70 10.58
C PRO A 204 -6.02 -6.34 9.34
N GLU A 205 -5.70 -6.98 8.22
CA GLU A 205 -6.53 -6.93 7.01
C GLU A 205 -7.96 -7.37 7.31
N SER A 206 -8.93 -6.73 6.64
CA SER A 206 -10.34 -7.09 6.80
C SER A 206 -11.14 -6.73 5.55
N GLU A 207 -12.42 -7.11 5.48
CA GLU A 207 -13.31 -6.76 4.35
C GLU A 207 -13.47 -5.25 4.12
N ILE A 208 -13.16 -4.42 5.13
CA ILE A 208 -13.25 -2.94 5.04
C ILE A 208 -11.91 -2.23 5.12
N TYR A 209 -10.83 -2.94 5.38
CA TYR A 209 -9.48 -2.37 5.54
C TYR A 209 -8.44 -3.19 4.79
N HIS A 210 -7.81 -2.55 3.81
CA HIS A 210 -6.67 -3.08 3.08
C HIS A 210 -5.50 -2.11 3.27
N LYS A 211 -4.56 -2.46 4.14
CA LYS A 211 -3.43 -1.61 4.49
C LYS A 211 -2.63 -1.14 3.27
N SER A 212 -2.55 -1.98 2.25
CA SER A 212 -1.90 -1.67 0.98
C SER A 212 -2.59 -0.58 0.15
N ASN A 213 -3.83 -0.23 0.47
CA ASN A 213 -4.64 0.74 -0.28
C ASN A 213 -5.00 1.98 0.54
N GLU A 214 -4.58 2.05 1.80
CA GLU A 214 -4.91 3.14 2.71
C GLU A 214 -3.66 3.93 3.10
N LEU A 215 -3.83 5.24 3.27
CA LEU A 215 -2.81 6.16 3.76
C LEU A 215 -3.34 6.90 4.98
N TYR A 216 -2.56 6.90 6.06
CA TYR A 216 -2.93 7.69 7.23
C TYR A 216 -2.91 9.18 6.91
N GLY A 217 -3.92 9.89 7.35
CA GLY A 217 -4.05 11.33 7.13
C GLY A 217 -4.72 11.74 5.82
N ILE A 218 -4.89 10.84 4.86
CA ILE A 218 -5.40 11.17 3.50
C ILE A 218 -6.76 11.89 3.53
N TYR A 219 -7.66 11.53 4.43
CA TYR A 219 -8.94 12.21 4.61
C TYR A 219 -8.79 13.70 4.91
N PHE A 220 -7.85 14.03 5.77
CA PHE A 220 -7.58 15.41 6.18
C PHE A 220 -6.72 16.16 5.17
N ALA A 221 -5.84 15.43 4.45
CA ALA A 221 -4.85 16.00 3.53
C ALA A 221 -5.38 16.27 2.11
N LYS A 222 -6.38 15.52 1.64
CA LYS A 222 -6.81 15.50 0.22
C LYS A 222 -7.08 16.88 -0.38
N GLN A 223 -7.75 17.77 0.34
CA GLN A 223 -8.03 19.13 -0.16
C GLN A 223 -6.78 20.00 -0.22
N ALA A 224 -5.89 19.87 0.77
CA ALA A 224 -4.63 20.59 0.79
C ALA A 224 -3.68 20.07 -0.30
N ILE A 225 -3.65 18.75 -0.56
CA ILE A 225 -2.89 18.15 -1.68
C ILE A 225 -3.34 18.74 -3.00
N VAL A 226 -4.64 18.77 -3.28
CA VAL A 226 -5.19 19.33 -4.53
C VAL A 226 -4.88 20.83 -4.64
N ARG A 227 -5.09 21.58 -3.56
CA ARG A 227 -4.87 23.03 -3.55
C ARG A 227 -3.42 23.43 -3.80
N GLN A 228 -2.48 22.64 -3.23
CA GLN A 228 -1.04 22.93 -3.32
C GLN A 228 -0.37 22.16 -4.45
N ASP A 229 -1.11 21.28 -5.15
CA ASP A 229 -0.60 20.35 -6.17
C ASP A 229 0.66 19.61 -5.69
N ARG A 230 0.63 19.14 -4.43
CA ARG A 230 1.77 18.50 -3.77
C ARG A 230 1.34 17.66 -2.59
N CYS A 231 1.94 16.47 -2.46
CA CYS A 231 1.78 15.58 -1.31
C CYS A 231 3.12 15.40 -0.57
N PHE A 232 3.12 15.53 0.75
CA PHE A 232 4.23 15.09 1.59
C PHE A 232 3.97 13.66 2.06
N LEU A 233 4.98 12.80 1.93
CA LEU A 233 4.96 11.43 2.42
C LEU A 233 5.93 11.29 3.58
N VAL A 234 5.44 10.79 4.71
CA VAL A 234 6.19 10.50 5.93
C VAL A 234 5.94 9.06 6.38
N GLU A 235 6.63 8.59 7.43
CA GLU A 235 6.55 7.19 7.86
C GLU A 235 5.42 6.94 8.86
N GLY A 236 5.22 7.82 9.85
CA GLY A 236 4.44 7.56 11.05
C GLY A 236 3.19 8.42 11.25
N TYR A 237 2.36 7.97 12.17
CA TYR A 237 1.13 8.68 12.58
C TYR A 237 1.42 10.04 13.20
N THR A 238 2.44 10.09 14.07
CA THR A 238 2.81 11.30 14.80
C THR A 238 3.36 12.36 13.88
N ASP A 239 4.08 11.97 12.83
CA ASP A 239 4.65 12.88 11.85
C ASP A 239 3.57 13.62 11.07
N VAL A 240 2.55 12.86 10.62
CA VAL A 240 1.37 13.46 9.97
C VAL A 240 0.68 14.47 10.87
N ILE A 241 0.45 14.11 12.13
CA ILE A 241 -0.28 14.98 13.07
C ILE A 241 0.53 16.24 13.37
N SER A 242 1.82 16.13 13.63
CA SER A 242 2.71 17.25 13.94
C SER A 242 2.86 18.21 12.75
N MET A 243 3.08 17.69 11.55
CA MET A 243 3.14 18.49 10.34
C MET A 243 1.81 19.19 10.05
N HIS A 244 0.71 18.46 10.18
CA HIS A 244 -0.64 19.02 10.00
C HIS A 244 -0.90 20.16 10.99
N GLN A 245 -0.54 19.97 12.27
CA GLN A 245 -0.64 20.99 13.30
C GLN A 245 0.21 22.23 12.99
N SER A 246 1.37 22.04 12.38
CA SER A 246 2.27 23.13 11.92
C SER A 246 1.79 23.80 10.62
N GLY A 247 0.59 23.47 10.12
CA GLY A 247 0.03 24.08 8.90
C GLY A 247 0.48 23.40 7.58
N ILE A 248 1.23 22.31 7.64
CA ILE A 248 1.56 21.47 6.46
C ILE A 248 0.50 20.37 6.38
N GLU A 249 -0.69 20.75 5.87
CA GLU A 249 -1.87 19.87 5.89
C GLU A 249 -1.85 18.79 4.79
N ASN A 250 -1.06 18.95 3.74
CA ASN A 250 -0.96 18.04 2.60
C ASN A 250 0.00 16.88 2.85
N VAL A 251 -0.07 16.26 4.03
CA VAL A 251 0.83 15.20 4.50
C VAL A 251 0.09 13.91 4.77
N VAL A 252 0.69 12.77 4.37
CA VAL A 252 0.18 11.42 4.57
C VAL A 252 1.30 10.47 5.01
N ALA A 253 0.93 9.33 5.62
CA ALA A 253 1.90 8.30 5.99
C ALA A 253 1.49 6.91 5.50
N SER A 254 2.51 6.09 5.16
CA SER A 254 2.35 4.67 4.85
C SER A 254 2.13 3.79 6.09
N SER A 255 2.38 4.35 7.29
CA SER A 255 2.10 3.75 8.61
C SER A 255 2.80 2.42 8.89
N GLY A 256 4.14 2.42 8.76
CA GLY A 256 4.99 1.29 9.16
C GLY A 256 5.00 0.13 8.16
N THR A 257 4.78 0.41 6.88
CA THR A 257 5.01 -0.51 5.76
C THR A 257 5.76 0.19 4.65
N ALA A 258 6.49 -0.57 3.83
CA ALA A 258 6.98 -0.05 2.57
C ALA A 258 5.79 0.46 1.73
N LEU A 259 6.01 1.54 1.00
CA LEU A 259 5.00 2.12 0.10
C LEU A 259 4.55 1.09 -0.93
N THR A 260 3.24 1.05 -1.20
CA THR A 260 2.64 0.07 -2.12
C THR A 260 2.09 0.74 -3.37
N PRO A 261 1.93 0.01 -4.49
CA PRO A 261 1.30 0.55 -5.69
C PRO A 261 -0.13 1.09 -5.45
N GLY A 262 -0.90 0.47 -4.53
CA GLY A 262 -2.24 0.96 -4.17
C GLY A 262 -2.20 2.33 -3.49
N GLN A 263 -1.27 2.52 -2.56
CA GLN A 263 -1.05 3.80 -1.88
C GLN A 263 -0.54 4.89 -2.84
N ILE A 264 0.34 4.52 -3.77
CA ILE A 264 0.84 5.45 -4.80
C ILE A 264 -0.30 5.93 -5.68
N ARG A 265 -1.11 5.01 -6.22
CA ARG A 265 -2.28 5.37 -7.02
C ARG A 265 -3.29 6.22 -6.24
N LEU A 266 -3.40 6.02 -4.93
CA LEU A 266 -4.25 6.86 -4.09
C LEU A 266 -3.76 8.31 -4.05
N ILE A 267 -2.45 8.57 -3.94
CA ILE A 267 -1.86 9.91 -4.01
C ILE A 267 -2.00 10.48 -5.42
N HIS A 268 -1.71 9.67 -6.44
CA HIS A 268 -1.74 10.06 -7.85
C HIS A 268 -3.11 10.58 -8.31
N ARG A 269 -4.20 10.18 -7.64
CA ARG A 269 -5.54 10.74 -7.89
C ARG A 269 -5.65 12.23 -7.60
N PHE A 270 -4.75 12.80 -6.79
CA PHE A 270 -4.82 14.18 -6.32
C PHE A 270 -3.69 15.05 -6.85
N THR A 271 -2.50 14.49 -7.06
CA THR A 271 -1.32 15.19 -7.55
C THR A 271 -0.30 14.22 -8.13
N ASN A 272 0.50 14.70 -9.08
CA ASN A 272 1.67 13.98 -9.57
C ASN A 272 2.94 14.32 -8.78
N ASN A 273 2.88 15.31 -7.87
CA ASN A 273 4.04 15.84 -7.19
C ASN A 273 4.10 15.33 -5.75
N ILE A 274 5.13 14.57 -5.42
CA ILE A 274 5.35 14.02 -4.08
C ILE A 274 6.71 14.45 -3.54
N THR A 275 6.75 14.79 -2.26
CA THR A 275 8.00 14.99 -1.53
C THR A 275 8.04 14.00 -0.37
N VAL A 276 9.04 13.14 -0.38
CA VAL A 276 9.29 12.18 0.69
C VAL A 276 10.21 12.83 1.72
N LEU A 277 9.75 12.89 2.97
CA LEU A 277 10.57 13.34 4.08
C LEU A 277 11.13 12.12 4.81
N TYR A 278 12.43 12.08 4.95
CA TYR A 278 13.14 11.04 5.68
C TYR A 278 13.73 11.59 6.97
N ASP A 279 13.72 10.73 7.97
CA ASP A 279 14.52 10.92 9.19
C ASP A 279 16.00 11.05 8.82
N GLY A 280 16.80 11.74 9.63
CA GLY A 280 18.23 11.94 9.38
C GLY A 280 19.09 10.66 9.41
N ASP A 281 18.49 9.47 9.43
CA ASP A 281 19.18 8.17 9.45
C ASP A 281 19.51 7.68 8.04
N VAL A 282 20.78 7.77 7.66
CA VAL A 282 21.33 7.34 6.37
C VAL A 282 21.10 5.84 6.10
N ALA A 283 21.10 4.98 7.12
CA ALA A 283 20.89 3.54 6.95
C ALA A 283 19.45 3.21 6.57
N GLY A 284 18.47 3.87 7.21
CA GLY A 284 17.05 3.76 6.88
C GLY A 284 16.74 4.23 5.46
N ILE A 285 17.39 5.32 5.03
CA ILE A 285 17.22 5.89 3.69
C ILE A 285 17.59 4.88 2.59
N LYS A 286 18.70 4.17 2.71
CA LYS A 286 19.14 3.17 1.71
C LYS A 286 18.15 2.02 1.53
N ALA A 287 17.48 1.62 2.61
CA ALA A 287 16.43 0.61 2.56
C ALA A 287 15.16 1.15 1.85
N SER A 288 14.82 2.41 2.09
CA SER A 288 13.62 3.06 1.58
C SER A 288 13.70 3.46 0.10
N ILE A 289 14.90 3.73 -0.42
CA ILE A 289 15.12 4.13 -1.84
C ILE A 289 14.51 3.14 -2.84
N ARG A 290 14.50 1.83 -2.52
CA ARG A 290 13.89 0.81 -3.42
C ARG A 290 12.38 1.00 -3.57
N GLY A 291 11.70 1.53 -2.56
CA GLY A 291 10.27 1.82 -2.61
C GLY A 291 9.92 3.02 -3.49
N ILE A 292 10.88 3.93 -3.68
CA ILE A 292 10.66 5.15 -4.47
C ILE A 292 10.65 4.87 -5.99
N ASP A 293 11.39 3.86 -6.46
CA ASP A 293 11.38 3.50 -7.88
C ASP A 293 9.95 3.16 -8.37
N MET A 294 9.06 2.67 -7.48
CA MET A 294 7.64 2.45 -7.80
C MET A 294 6.87 3.76 -8.04
N LEU A 295 7.24 4.85 -7.39
CA LEU A 295 6.66 6.17 -7.65
C LEU A 295 7.05 6.69 -9.04
N LEU A 296 8.32 6.44 -9.45
CA LEU A 296 8.78 6.76 -10.80
C LEU A 296 8.05 5.94 -11.86
N GLU A 297 7.81 4.66 -11.59
CA GLU A 297 7.08 3.74 -12.48
C GLU A 297 5.63 4.19 -12.72
N GLU A 298 4.98 4.74 -11.70
CA GLU A 298 3.63 5.33 -11.79
C GLU A 298 3.65 6.78 -12.36
N GLY A 299 4.80 7.29 -12.81
CA GLY A 299 4.93 8.60 -13.49
C GLY A 299 4.88 9.81 -12.55
N MET A 300 5.22 9.64 -11.27
CA MET A 300 5.20 10.75 -10.30
C MET A 300 6.50 11.57 -10.33
N ASN A 301 6.38 12.86 -10.08
CA ASN A 301 7.50 13.78 -9.85
C ASN A 301 7.92 13.69 -8.37
N ILE A 302 9.14 13.24 -8.12
CA ILE A 302 9.57 12.91 -6.78
C ILE A 302 10.67 13.84 -6.31
N LYS A 303 10.45 14.45 -5.17
CA LYS A 303 11.47 15.12 -4.39
C LYS A 303 11.71 14.42 -3.07
N VAL A 304 12.91 14.56 -2.56
CA VAL A 304 13.34 14.03 -1.26
C VAL A 304 13.87 15.17 -0.42
N CYS A 305 13.49 15.22 0.84
CA CYS A 305 14.05 16.12 1.82
C CYS A 305 14.53 15.29 3.02
N LEU A 306 15.80 15.43 3.36
CA LEU A 306 16.38 14.88 4.59
C LEU A 306 16.26 15.90 5.70
N LEU A 307 15.79 15.45 6.84
CA LEU A 307 15.84 16.24 8.04
C LEU A 307 17.25 16.18 8.68
N PRO A 308 17.62 17.15 9.51
CA PRO A 308 18.90 17.13 10.22
C PRO A 308 19.05 15.88 11.09
N ASP A 309 20.30 15.48 11.34
CA ASP A 309 20.63 14.32 12.16
C ASP A 309 19.89 14.32 13.51
N GLY A 310 19.22 13.21 13.79
CA GLY A 310 18.44 12.99 15.01
C GLY A 310 17.04 13.63 15.03
N ASP A 311 16.61 14.22 13.94
CA ASP A 311 15.22 14.69 13.80
C ASP A 311 14.39 13.80 12.87
N ASP A 312 13.20 13.49 13.34
CA ASP A 312 12.05 13.02 12.55
C ASP A 312 11.09 14.19 12.27
N PRO A 313 10.12 14.06 11.36
CA PRO A 313 9.16 15.15 11.08
C PRO A 313 8.40 15.64 12.31
N ASP A 314 8.11 14.76 13.28
CA ASP A 314 7.46 15.12 14.54
C ASP A 314 8.36 16.00 15.42
N SER A 315 9.61 15.60 15.62
CA SER A 315 10.55 16.37 16.44
C SER A 315 10.91 17.70 15.80
N PHE A 316 11.09 17.73 14.48
CA PHE A 316 11.39 18.95 13.72
C PHE A 316 10.22 19.95 13.77
N ALA A 317 8.98 19.48 13.57
CA ALA A 317 7.77 20.31 13.66
C ALA A 317 7.56 20.91 15.06
N ARG A 318 8.09 20.29 16.12
CA ARG A 318 8.03 20.82 17.50
C ARG A 318 9.09 21.87 17.78
N LYS A 319 10.21 21.83 17.08
CA LYS A 319 11.33 22.78 17.27
C LYS A 319 11.19 24.04 16.44
N HIS A 320 10.47 23.96 15.32
CA HIS A 320 10.33 25.01 14.33
C HIS A 320 8.87 25.42 14.13
N ASN A 321 8.65 26.68 13.78
CA ASN A 321 7.33 27.14 13.36
C ASN A 321 7.03 26.70 11.91
N SER A 322 5.77 26.90 11.48
CA SER A 322 5.32 26.49 10.15
C SER A 322 6.13 27.09 9.00
N GLU A 323 6.48 28.35 9.12
CA GLU A 323 7.20 29.09 8.06
C GLU A 323 8.65 28.60 7.96
N GLU A 324 9.33 28.41 9.10
CA GLU A 324 10.68 27.85 9.18
C GLU A 324 10.73 26.43 8.60
N PHE A 325 9.75 25.58 8.97
CA PHE A 325 9.69 24.21 8.45
C PHE A 325 9.49 24.19 6.94
N GLN A 326 8.55 24.99 6.43
CA GLN A 326 8.32 25.07 4.98
C GLN A 326 9.51 25.66 4.23
N SER A 327 10.23 26.64 4.83
CA SER A 327 11.45 27.22 4.26
C SER A 327 12.55 26.16 4.18
N PHE A 328 12.74 25.44 5.29
CA PHE A 328 13.70 24.34 5.34
C PHE A 328 13.46 23.31 4.23
N ILE A 329 12.19 22.87 4.05
CA ILE A 329 11.85 21.93 2.98
C ILE A 329 12.21 22.52 1.61
N ARG A 330 11.82 23.78 1.31
CA ARG A 330 12.09 24.42 0.02
C ARG A 330 13.58 24.55 -0.29
N GLU A 331 14.40 24.74 0.73
CA GLU A 331 15.84 24.94 0.58
C GLU A 331 16.62 23.63 0.47
N HIS A 332 16.08 22.55 1.08
CA HIS A 332 16.81 21.27 1.21
C HIS A 332 16.20 20.14 0.37
N GLU A 333 15.02 20.34 -0.22
CA GLU A 333 14.44 19.33 -1.10
C GLU A 333 15.26 19.18 -2.39
N LYS A 334 15.55 17.94 -2.75
CA LYS A 334 16.28 17.58 -3.97
C LYS A 334 15.41 16.68 -4.84
N ASP A 335 15.60 16.76 -6.16
CA ASP A 335 15.09 15.73 -7.06
C ASP A 335 15.61 14.35 -6.65
N PHE A 336 14.75 13.33 -6.80
CA PHE A 336 15.09 11.98 -6.31
C PHE A 336 16.27 11.35 -7.04
N ILE A 337 16.34 11.47 -8.37
CA ILE A 337 17.45 10.88 -9.14
C ILE A 337 18.78 11.53 -8.73
N ARG A 338 18.79 12.85 -8.58
CA ARG A 338 19.95 13.59 -8.09
C ARG A 338 20.33 13.19 -6.67
N PHE A 339 19.35 13.13 -5.77
CA PHE A 339 19.54 12.70 -4.40
C PHE A 339 20.15 11.30 -4.32
N LYS A 340 19.56 10.33 -5.06
CA LYS A 340 20.03 8.94 -5.16
C LYS A 340 21.47 8.89 -5.69
N THR A 341 21.76 9.70 -6.70
CA THR A 341 23.11 9.77 -7.28
C THR A 341 24.13 10.30 -6.28
N ASP A 342 23.84 11.41 -5.60
CA ASP A 342 24.72 11.99 -4.58
C ASP A 342 25.01 10.97 -3.46
N LEU A 343 23.97 10.33 -2.92
CA LEU A 343 24.09 9.36 -1.84
C LEU A 343 24.93 8.14 -2.22
N LEU A 344 24.71 7.58 -3.41
CA LEU A 344 25.45 6.42 -3.89
C LEU A 344 26.88 6.78 -4.32
N MET A 345 27.12 8.01 -4.78
CA MET A 345 28.47 8.50 -5.07
C MET A 345 29.33 8.60 -3.82
N GLU A 346 28.77 9.06 -2.72
CA GLU A 346 29.45 9.11 -1.43
C GLU A 346 29.90 7.72 -0.98
N ASP A 347 29.04 6.71 -1.10
CA ASP A 347 29.34 5.31 -0.78
C ASP A 347 30.36 4.66 -1.73
N ALA A 348 30.28 4.97 -3.02
CA ALA A 348 31.15 4.38 -4.03
C ALA A 348 32.59 4.88 -3.93
N GLY A 349 32.80 6.10 -3.44
CA GLY A 349 34.12 6.71 -3.33
C GLY A 349 34.91 6.60 -4.63
N ARG A 350 36.13 6.01 -4.55
CA ARG A 350 37.02 5.79 -5.71
C ARG A 350 36.97 4.37 -6.26
N ASP A 351 36.14 3.49 -5.72
CA ASP A 351 36.06 2.09 -6.11
C ASP A 351 35.33 1.96 -7.47
N PRO A 352 36.01 1.43 -8.55
CA PRO A 352 35.41 1.31 -9.87
C PRO A 352 34.23 0.36 -9.90
N ILE A 353 34.22 -0.71 -9.09
CA ILE A 353 33.15 -1.71 -9.05
C ILE A 353 31.90 -1.08 -8.43
N LYS A 354 32.03 -0.41 -7.29
CA LYS A 354 30.93 0.29 -6.64
C LYS A 354 30.38 1.41 -7.53
N ARG A 355 31.23 2.10 -8.30
CA ARG A 355 30.78 3.10 -9.26
C ARG A 355 29.96 2.48 -10.40
N ALA A 356 30.33 1.30 -10.89
CA ALA A 356 29.57 0.59 -11.91
C ALA A 356 28.19 0.13 -11.37
N GLU A 357 28.14 -0.34 -10.12
CA GLU A 357 26.89 -0.68 -9.43
C GLU A 357 25.99 0.54 -9.23
N LEU A 358 26.56 1.68 -8.85
CA LEU A 358 25.85 2.96 -8.75
C LEU A 358 25.21 3.33 -10.08
N ILE A 359 25.99 3.33 -11.16
CA ILE A 359 25.50 3.66 -12.51
C ILE A 359 24.34 2.73 -12.89
N SER A 360 24.49 1.43 -12.68
CA SER A 360 23.45 0.44 -12.96
C SER A 360 22.17 0.69 -12.14
N ASN A 361 22.29 1.12 -10.89
CA ASN A 361 21.16 1.48 -10.05
C ASN A 361 20.42 2.73 -10.55
N ILE A 362 21.15 3.76 -10.96
CA ILE A 362 20.56 4.99 -11.50
C ILE A 362 19.86 4.72 -12.83
N VAL A 363 20.54 4.00 -13.74
CA VAL A 363 19.99 3.62 -15.05
C VAL A 363 18.68 2.83 -14.89
N ARG A 364 18.61 1.93 -13.88
CA ARG A 364 17.39 1.19 -13.56
C ARG A 364 16.27 2.13 -13.13
N SER A 365 16.53 3.09 -12.23
CA SER A 365 15.51 4.07 -11.81
C SER A 365 15.03 4.94 -12.96
N ILE A 366 15.93 5.35 -13.88
CA ILE A 366 15.52 6.13 -15.05
C ILE A 366 14.70 5.25 -16.02
N SER A 367 15.05 3.96 -16.17
CA SER A 367 14.38 3.07 -17.12
C SER A 367 12.89 2.83 -16.81
N VAL A 368 12.46 2.92 -15.55
CA VAL A 368 11.05 2.73 -15.15
C VAL A 368 10.17 3.95 -15.39
N ILE A 369 10.73 5.14 -15.62
CA ILE A 369 9.97 6.37 -15.89
C ILE A 369 9.18 6.21 -17.20
N PRO A 370 7.84 6.43 -17.21
CA PRO A 370 7.01 6.22 -18.40
C PRO A 370 7.31 7.20 -19.54
N GLU A 371 7.47 8.49 -19.22
CA GLU A 371 7.62 9.56 -20.21
C GLU A 371 9.03 9.62 -20.80
N ALA A 372 9.11 9.56 -22.14
CA ALA A 372 10.38 9.57 -22.86
C ALA A 372 11.18 10.85 -22.66
N ILE A 373 10.49 12.00 -22.64
CA ILE A 373 11.13 13.32 -22.49
C ILE A 373 11.76 13.45 -21.10
N ILE A 374 11.06 13.01 -20.06
CA ILE A 374 11.57 13.06 -18.68
C ILE A 374 12.79 12.16 -18.54
N ARG A 375 12.75 10.94 -19.13
CA ARG A 375 13.94 10.05 -19.14
C ARG A 375 15.16 10.71 -19.82
N ASP A 376 14.94 11.36 -20.96
CA ASP A 376 16.03 12.04 -21.69
C ASP A 376 16.67 13.15 -20.86
N VAL A 377 15.85 13.95 -20.17
CA VAL A 377 16.34 15.00 -19.26
C VAL A 377 17.19 14.40 -18.14
N TYR A 378 16.72 13.32 -17.49
CA TYR A 378 17.49 12.66 -16.43
C TYR A 378 18.76 11.98 -16.94
N ILE A 379 18.74 11.39 -18.15
CA ILE A 379 19.93 10.81 -18.77
C ILE A 379 20.99 11.89 -18.98
N LYS A 380 20.63 13.05 -19.49
CA LYS A 380 21.55 14.18 -19.69
C LYS A 380 22.13 14.70 -18.39
N GLU A 381 21.29 14.89 -17.38
CA GLU A 381 21.73 15.33 -16.06
C GLU A 381 22.70 14.32 -15.43
N CYS A 382 22.37 13.02 -15.47
CA CYS A 382 23.23 11.96 -14.97
C CYS A 382 24.55 11.84 -15.75
N SER A 383 24.52 11.99 -17.07
CA SER A 383 25.72 12.00 -17.93
C SER A 383 26.71 13.08 -17.47
N GLN A 384 26.22 14.28 -17.25
CA GLN A 384 27.03 15.41 -16.79
C GLN A 384 27.55 15.20 -15.36
N HIS A 385 26.70 14.75 -14.44
CA HIS A 385 27.04 14.60 -13.04
C HIS A 385 28.02 13.44 -12.79
N LEU A 386 27.83 12.30 -13.46
CA LEU A 386 28.67 11.10 -13.36
C LEU A 386 29.89 11.12 -14.29
N ARG A 387 29.96 12.08 -15.24
CA ARG A 387 30.97 12.18 -16.28
C ARG A 387 31.06 10.91 -17.15
N ILE A 388 29.89 10.48 -17.64
CA ILE A 388 29.71 9.29 -18.50
C ILE A 388 29.13 9.73 -19.83
N GLU A 389 29.49 9.06 -20.91
CA GLU A 389 28.91 9.36 -22.21
C GLU A 389 27.39 9.12 -22.21
N GLU A 390 26.62 10.13 -22.65
CA GLU A 390 25.16 10.08 -22.75
C GLU A 390 24.67 8.88 -23.58
N LYS A 391 25.36 8.58 -24.69
CA LYS A 391 25.05 7.45 -25.57
C LYS A 391 25.06 6.11 -24.84
N LEU A 392 25.96 5.91 -23.88
CA LEU A 392 26.05 4.69 -23.10
C LEU A 392 24.84 4.57 -22.17
N LEU A 393 24.45 5.64 -21.50
CA LEU A 393 23.27 5.64 -20.63
C LEU A 393 21.97 5.40 -21.41
N VAL A 394 21.82 6.03 -22.60
CA VAL A 394 20.68 5.80 -23.49
C VAL A 394 20.58 4.33 -23.88
N ALA A 395 21.72 3.71 -24.29
CA ALA A 395 21.73 2.31 -24.69
C ALA A 395 21.35 1.35 -23.54
N GLU A 396 21.87 1.58 -22.34
CA GLU A 396 21.54 0.74 -21.17
C GLU A 396 20.09 0.92 -20.71
N VAL A 397 19.55 2.14 -20.74
CA VAL A 397 18.13 2.40 -20.46
C VAL A 397 17.23 1.69 -21.48
N ALA A 398 17.55 1.77 -22.77
CA ALA A 398 16.81 1.09 -23.83
C ALA A 398 16.80 -0.44 -23.63
N LYS A 399 17.95 -1.04 -23.36
CA LYS A 399 18.10 -2.47 -23.08
C LYS A 399 17.26 -2.93 -21.89
N LEU A 400 17.22 -2.16 -20.78
CA LEU A 400 16.39 -2.50 -19.62
C LEU A 400 14.90 -2.44 -19.94
N ARG A 401 14.47 -1.46 -20.72
CA ARG A 401 13.08 -1.31 -21.15
C ARG A 401 12.63 -2.42 -22.10
N GLU A 402 13.48 -2.83 -23.04
CA GLU A 402 13.24 -3.98 -23.93
C GLU A 402 13.08 -5.27 -23.12
N ALA A 403 14.01 -5.54 -22.18
CA ALA A 403 13.93 -6.69 -21.29
C ALA A 403 12.67 -6.69 -20.40
N GLN A 404 12.18 -5.53 -20.01
CA GLN A 404 10.95 -5.39 -19.23
C GLN A 404 9.70 -5.60 -20.09
N ALA A 405 9.68 -5.08 -21.32
CA ALA A 405 8.63 -5.32 -22.29
C ALA A 405 8.49 -6.80 -22.68
N GLU A 406 9.63 -7.50 -22.87
CA GLU A 406 9.64 -8.94 -23.13
C GLU A 406 9.08 -9.76 -21.97
N LYS A 407 9.38 -9.37 -20.72
CA LYS A 407 8.82 -10.05 -19.53
C LYS A 407 7.30 -9.88 -19.45
N ASN A 408 6.80 -8.70 -19.77
CA ASN A 408 5.37 -8.39 -19.73
C ASN A 408 4.59 -9.04 -20.90
N ASN A 409 5.26 -9.31 -22.03
CA ASN A 409 4.67 -9.93 -23.23
C ASN A 409 4.76 -11.46 -23.26
N ARG A 410 5.37 -12.12 -22.28
CA ARG A 410 5.34 -13.58 -22.20
C ARG A 410 3.95 -14.04 -21.81
N PRO A 411 3.20 -14.76 -22.69
CA PRO A 411 1.92 -15.34 -22.32
C PRO A 411 2.17 -16.35 -21.20
N SER A 412 1.39 -16.26 -20.13
CA SER A 412 1.36 -17.30 -19.10
C SER A 412 0.79 -18.57 -19.73
N TYR A 413 1.66 -19.49 -20.10
CA TYR A 413 1.27 -20.81 -20.58
C TYR A 413 0.68 -21.58 -19.39
N ASN A 414 -0.65 -21.56 -19.30
CA ASN A 414 -1.38 -22.57 -18.54
C ASN A 414 -1.29 -23.89 -19.33
N HIS A 415 -0.49 -24.82 -18.86
CA HIS A 415 -0.51 -26.19 -19.30
C HIS A 415 -1.83 -26.85 -18.86
N SER A 416 -2.81 -26.82 -19.77
CA SER A 416 -3.89 -27.82 -19.75
C SER A 416 -3.46 -28.94 -20.69
N ALA A 417 -2.99 -30.01 -20.10
CA ALA A 417 -2.77 -31.27 -20.81
C ALA A 417 -4.12 -31.89 -21.16
N SER A 418 -4.49 -31.92 -22.44
CA SER A 418 -5.48 -32.86 -22.97
C SER A 418 -4.79 -33.77 -23.98
N THR A 419 -4.61 -34.99 -23.51
CA THR A 419 -4.34 -36.16 -24.34
C THR A 419 -5.53 -36.51 -25.21
N THR A 420 -5.38 -36.55 -26.50
CA THR A 420 -6.02 -37.57 -27.36
C THR A 420 -5.21 -37.68 -28.67
N GLY A 421 -4.93 -38.91 -29.03
CA GLY A 421 -4.10 -39.31 -30.11
C GLY A 421 -4.77 -39.39 -31.48
N ASP A 422 -3.96 -39.68 -32.36
CA ASP A 422 -4.07 -40.49 -33.61
C ASP A 422 -4.12 -39.77 -34.96
N THR A 423 -3.10 -40.16 -35.68
CA THR A 423 -2.95 -40.62 -37.09
C THR A 423 -3.04 -39.65 -38.26
N SER A 424 -1.89 -39.66 -38.93
CA SER A 424 -1.64 -39.83 -40.39
C SER A 424 -2.01 -38.73 -41.38
N GLY A 425 -1.00 -38.42 -42.21
CA GLY A 425 -1.25 -38.04 -43.59
C GLY A 425 -0.32 -36.97 -44.15
N ALA A 426 0.64 -37.40 -44.92
CA ALA A 426 1.58 -36.61 -45.72
C ALA A 426 0.90 -35.81 -46.84
N ALA A 427 1.45 -34.66 -47.18
CA ALA A 427 1.87 -34.34 -48.58
C ALA A 427 2.33 -32.89 -48.74
N ALA A 428 3.37 -32.74 -49.49
CA ALA A 428 4.08 -31.53 -49.89
C ALA A 428 3.31 -30.68 -50.91
N ALA A 429 3.60 -29.37 -50.95
CA ALA A 429 3.96 -28.61 -52.18
C ALA A 429 4.14 -27.11 -51.90
N SER A 430 5.32 -26.64 -52.07
CA SER A 430 5.89 -25.50 -52.81
C SER A 430 4.95 -24.40 -53.35
N GLY A 431 5.35 -23.14 -53.14
CA GLY A 431 4.84 -21.98 -53.85
C GLY A 431 5.42 -20.67 -53.35
N THR A 432 6.34 -20.10 -54.09
CA THR A 432 7.10 -18.86 -53.93
C THR A 432 6.25 -17.58 -54.14
N PRO A 433 6.80 -16.40 -53.80
CA PRO A 433 6.02 -15.20 -53.49
C PRO A 433 5.90 -14.21 -54.65
N THR A 434 4.86 -13.40 -54.63
CA THR A 434 4.78 -12.19 -55.48
C THR A 434 4.61 -10.94 -54.64
N TYR A 435 5.46 -10.00 -54.93
CA TYR A 435 5.54 -8.61 -54.45
C TYR A 435 4.53 -7.74 -55.16
N SER A 436 3.76 -6.90 -54.46
CA SER A 436 3.42 -5.53 -54.90
C SER A 436 2.45 -4.86 -53.92
N GLY A 437 2.72 -3.58 -53.56
CA GLY A 437 1.75 -2.66 -53.01
C GLY A 437 2.30 -1.74 -51.89
N ALA A 438 2.49 -0.47 -52.24
CA ALA A 438 3.03 0.61 -51.45
C ALA A 438 2.26 0.94 -50.14
N PRO A 439 2.91 1.59 -49.17
CA PRO A 439 2.35 1.80 -47.82
C PRO A 439 1.46 3.01 -47.72
N THR A 440 0.29 2.82 -47.18
CA THR A 440 -0.53 3.90 -46.61
C THR A 440 -0.17 4.09 -45.14
N TYR A 441 0.26 5.29 -44.82
CA TYR A 441 0.49 5.70 -43.43
C TYR A 441 -0.82 5.77 -42.65
N SER A 442 -1.02 4.85 -41.72
CA SER A 442 -1.98 4.98 -40.63
C SER A 442 -1.20 5.21 -39.34
N THR A 443 -1.46 6.36 -38.72
CA THR A 443 -0.97 6.76 -37.40
C THR A 443 -1.32 5.72 -36.35
N PRO A 444 -0.40 5.29 -35.49
CA PRO A 444 -0.74 4.39 -34.39
C PRO A 444 -1.46 5.17 -33.31
N SER A 445 -2.70 4.80 -33.05
CA SER A 445 -3.45 5.20 -31.86
C SER A 445 -2.73 4.70 -30.61
N SER A 446 -2.47 5.63 -29.70
CA SER A 446 -1.87 5.40 -28.38
C SER A 446 -2.61 4.32 -27.58
N PRO A 447 -1.93 3.34 -26.97
CA PRO A 447 -2.55 2.30 -26.13
C PRO A 447 -3.01 2.77 -24.74
N TYR A 448 -2.88 4.05 -24.42
CA TYR A 448 -3.12 4.56 -23.06
C TYR A 448 -4.43 5.33 -22.88
N ALA A 449 -5.39 5.20 -23.80
CA ALA A 449 -6.67 5.93 -23.66
C ALA A 449 -7.75 5.19 -22.82
N ASN A 450 -7.49 4.01 -22.25
CA ASN A 450 -8.55 3.23 -21.56
C ASN A 450 -8.11 2.48 -20.30
N ALA A 451 -7.26 3.04 -19.46
CA ALA A 451 -6.99 2.47 -18.13
C ALA A 451 -7.42 3.50 -17.07
N GLY A 452 -8.67 3.45 -16.63
CA GLY A 452 -9.08 4.22 -15.47
C GLY A 452 -10.53 4.67 -15.36
N MET A 453 -11.38 4.44 -16.34
CA MET A 453 -12.82 4.63 -16.16
C MET A 453 -13.49 3.27 -15.99
N PRO A 454 -14.35 3.08 -14.99
CA PRO A 454 -15.24 1.94 -15.00
C PRO A 454 -16.10 2.00 -16.28
N PRO A 455 -16.48 0.86 -16.87
CA PRO A 455 -17.32 0.84 -18.04
C PRO A 455 -18.58 1.65 -17.78
N GLU A 456 -19.00 2.44 -18.77
CA GLU A 456 -20.27 3.14 -18.68
C GLU A 456 -21.39 2.10 -18.55
N PRO A 457 -22.39 2.34 -17.69
CA PRO A 457 -23.51 1.41 -17.56
C PRO A 457 -24.26 1.34 -18.89
N GLU A 458 -24.59 0.12 -19.33
CA GLU A 458 -25.46 -0.09 -20.47
C GLU A 458 -26.90 0.25 -20.09
N TYR A 459 -27.57 1.02 -20.93
CA TYR A 459 -28.97 1.42 -20.76
C TYR A 459 -29.85 0.70 -21.76
N ASP A 460 -31.06 0.30 -21.34
CA ASP A 460 -32.12 -0.17 -22.25
C ASP A 460 -32.76 1.02 -23.01
N ASP A 461 -33.64 0.69 -23.97
CA ASP A 461 -34.32 1.70 -24.80
C ASP A 461 -35.27 2.62 -23.98
N GLU A 462 -35.50 2.32 -22.71
CA GLU A 462 -36.28 3.12 -21.76
C GLU A 462 -35.40 3.93 -20.79
N GLY A 463 -34.07 3.84 -20.92
CA GLY A 463 -33.09 4.59 -20.10
C GLY A 463 -32.79 3.97 -18.74
N ASN A 464 -33.07 2.68 -18.53
CA ASN A 464 -32.75 1.94 -17.32
C ASN A 464 -31.40 1.23 -17.45
N ILE A 465 -30.58 1.18 -16.36
CA ILE A 465 -29.28 0.52 -16.33
C ILE A 465 -29.46 -1.00 -16.34
N VAL A 466 -28.91 -1.69 -17.34
CA VAL A 466 -29.09 -3.13 -17.56
C VAL A 466 -27.93 -3.98 -17.03
N SER A 467 -26.72 -3.48 -16.93
CA SER A 467 -25.61 -4.21 -16.29
C SER A 467 -24.45 -3.34 -15.83
N PHE A 468 -23.78 -3.77 -14.75
CA PHE A 468 -22.43 -3.36 -14.35
C PHE A 468 -21.54 -4.59 -14.44
N ALA A 469 -20.52 -4.57 -15.28
CA ALA A 469 -19.51 -5.63 -15.32
C ALA A 469 -18.44 -5.35 -14.26
N ASP A 470 -18.51 -6.07 -13.13
CA ASP A 470 -17.38 -6.23 -12.23
C ASP A 470 -16.54 -7.43 -12.68
N PRO A 471 -15.23 -7.34 -12.76
CA PRO A 471 -14.38 -8.49 -12.99
C PRO A 471 -14.23 -9.29 -11.69
N MET A 472 -15.06 -10.31 -11.52
CA MET A 472 -14.87 -11.33 -10.49
C MET A 472 -14.17 -12.56 -11.07
N PRO A 473 -13.20 -13.17 -10.35
CA PRO A 473 -12.67 -14.46 -10.75
C PRO A 473 -13.67 -15.57 -10.46
N ALA A 474 -13.88 -16.42 -11.43
CA ALA A 474 -14.81 -17.53 -11.41
C ALA A 474 -14.44 -18.57 -10.35
N ALA A 475 -15.38 -18.85 -9.44
CA ALA A 475 -15.40 -20.03 -8.61
C ALA A 475 -16.20 -21.12 -9.31
N THR A 476 -15.55 -22.21 -9.69
CA THR A 476 -16.25 -23.44 -10.12
C THR A 476 -16.40 -24.38 -8.96
N GLY A 477 -17.62 -24.50 -8.49
CA GLY A 477 -18.03 -25.61 -7.65
C GLY A 477 -18.56 -26.78 -8.49
N GLY A 478 -18.31 -27.98 -8.06
CA GLY A 478 -18.92 -29.19 -8.64
C GLY A 478 -18.54 -30.44 -7.84
N ALA A 479 -19.46 -30.89 -7.03
CA ALA A 479 -19.37 -32.11 -6.25
C ALA A 479 -19.68 -33.36 -7.09
N ALA A 480 -19.04 -34.48 -6.80
CA ALA A 480 -19.64 -35.79 -6.52
C ALA A 480 -18.72 -36.99 -6.87
N GLY A 481 -18.58 -37.91 -5.93
CA GLY A 481 -18.57 -39.35 -6.21
C GLY A 481 -17.27 -40.11 -5.94
N PHE A 482 -17.17 -40.73 -4.76
CA PHE A 482 -16.33 -41.91 -4.45
C PHE A 482 -16.92 -43.22 -5.02
N PRO A 483 -16.28 -44.41 -5.06
CA PRO A 483 -15.20 -44.96 -4.26
C PRO A 483 -14.25 -45.96 -5.03
N PRO A 484 -13.62 -46.99 -4.39
CA PRO A 484 -12.21 -47.05 -3.99
C PRO A 484 -11.45 -48.25 -4.62
N GLY A 485 -10.14 -48.34 -4.37
CA GLY A 485 -9.50 -49.64 -4.42
C GLY A 485 -8.05 -49.74 -4.88
N ASN A 486 -7.21 -50.17 -3.91
CA ASN A 486 -6.03 -51.06 -4.01
C ASN A 486 -4.69 -50.53 -4.60
N ALA A 487 -3.76 -50.49 -3.64
CA ALA A 487 -2.31 -50.75 -3.88
C ALA A 487 -2.10 -52.25 -4.18
N PRO A 488 -0.90 -52.78 -4.56
CA PRO A 488 0.44 -52.39 -4.15
C PRO A 488 1.62 -52.62 -5.15
N ALA A 489 2.78 -52.17 -4.74
CA ALA A 489 4.12 -52.78 -4.83
C ALA A 489 5.03 -52.61 -6.07
N SER A 490 6.17 -51.98 -5.76
CA SER A 490 7.59 -52.35 -6.01
C SER A 490 8.12 -52.47 -7.45
N THR A 491 9.17 -51.80 -7.75
CA THR A 491 10.60 -52.12 -7.71
C THR A 491 11.42 -51.27 -8.68
N THR A 492 12.53 -50.74 -8.19
CA THR A 492 13.87 -50.56 -8.77
C THR A 492 14.03 -50.23 -10.28
N ASP A 493 14.71 -49.17 -10.69
CA ASP A 493 16.15 -49.07 -10.89
C ASP A 493 16.58 -47.73 -11.50
N THR A 494 17.65 -47.21 -10.97
CA THR A 494 18.73 -46.36 -11.51
C THR A 494 18.57 -45.64 -12.83
N ALA A 495 18.70 -44.30 -12.81
CA ALA A 495 19.61 -43.51 -13.65
C ALA A 495 19.73 -42.03 -13.20
N VAL A 496 20.90 -41.50 -13.31
CA VAL A 496 21.57 -40.28 -12.84
C VAL A 496 21.17 -39.01 -13.63
N PRO A 497 21.56 -37.80 -13.24
CA PRO A 497 20.65 -36.70 -12.85
C PRO A 497 20.59 -35.60 -13.91
N GLY A 498 19.46 -34.97 -13.97
CA GLY A 498 19.26 -33.67 -14.61
C GLY A 498 18.25 -32.86 -13.81
N ASP A 499 18.67 -31.70 -13.43
CA ASP A 499 17.96 -30.63 -12.71
C ASP A 499 16.44 -30.76 -12.62
N SER A 500 15.96 -31.19 -11.45
CA SER A 500 14.55 -31.08 -11.08
C SER A 500 14.40 -30.57 -9.65
N TYR A 501 14.59 -29.28 -9.46
CA TYR A 501 14.28 -28.58 -8.18
C TYR A 501 12.78 -28.35 -7.95
N THR A 502 11.90 -28.99 -8.70
CA THR A 502 10.45 -28.80 -8.63
C THR A 502 9.71 -29.83 -7.79
N SER A 503 10.39 -30.84 -7.20
CA SER A 503 9.72 -31.96 -6.53
C SER A 503 9.47 -31.81 -5.02
N PHE A 504 9.81 -30.68 -4.41
CA PHE A 504 9.68 -30.47 -2.96
C PHE A 504 8.59 -29.48 -2.55
N ILE A 505 7.68 -29.12 -3.44
CA ILE A 505 6.51 -28.32 -3.06
C ILE A 505 5.48 -29.28 -2.47
N PRO A 506 5.07 -29.09 -1.21
CA PRO A 506 4.03 -29.95 -0.62
C PRO A 506 2.76 -29.86 -1.45
N GLN A 507 2.19 -31.01 -1.80
CA GLN A 507 0.89 -31.06 -2.51
C GLN A 507 -0.30 -30.90 -1.56
N GLU A 508 -0.07 -30.73 -0.28
CA GLU A 508 -1.09 -30.61 0.75
C GLU A 508 -1.39 -29.14 1.05
N GLY A 509 -2.57 -28.72 0.62
CA GLY A 509 -3.21 -27.46 1.02
C GLY A 509 -2.72 -26.21 0.31
N LYS A 510 -3.64 -25.27 0.06
CA LYS A 510 -3.31 -23.94 -0.53
C LYS A 510 -2.36 -23.14 0.36
N GLU A 511 -2.46 -23.30 1.67
CA GLU A 511 -1.64 -22.60 2.66
C GLU A 511 -0.16 -22.97 2.57
N GLY A 512 0.18 -24.24 2.41
CA GLY A 512 1.56 -24.69 2.28
C GLY A 512 2.27 -24.19 1.00
N GLN A 513 1.51 -23.93 -0.07
CA GLN A 513 2.06 -23.33 -1.30
C GLN A 513 2.25 -21.82 -1.18
N GLU A 514 1.40 -21.15 -0.44
CA GLU A 514 1.42 -19.70 -0.25
C GLU A 514 2.60 -19.29 0.65
N PHE A 515 2.87 -20.03 1.71
CA PHE A 515 3.97 -19.74 2.64
C PHE A 515 5.34 -20.28 2.20
N TYR A 516 5.41 -21.22 1.25
CA TYR A 516 6.66 -21.83 0.80
C TYR A 516 7.76 -20.83 0.42
N LYS A 517 7.39 -19.75 -0.28
CA LYS A 517 8.34 -18.71 -0.70
C LYS A 517 8.90 -17.92 0.48
N PHE A 518 8.06 -17.63 1.45
CA PHE A 518 8.44 -16.88 2.66
C PHE A 518 9.33 -17.73 3.56
N GLU A 519 8.95 -18.97 3.82
CA GLU A 519 9.75 -19.93 4.59
C GLU A 519 11.14 -20.10 3.98
N ARG A 520 11.22 -20.24 2.65
CA ARG A 520 12.48 -20.35 1.92
C ARG A 520 13.37 -19.12 2.08
N LEU A 521 12.81 -17.91 2.09
CA LEU A 521 13.55 -16.67 2.30
C LEU A 521 14.12 -16.59 3.72
N ILE A 522 13.32 -16.96 4.72
CA ILE A 522 13.77 -17.02 6.11
C ILE A 522 14.92 -18.03 6.25
N LEU A 523 14.78 -19.23 5.69
CA LEU A 523 15.84 -20.24 5.71
C LEU A 523 17.11 -19.78 4.98
N GLN A 524 17.00 -19.05 3.89
CA GLN A 524 18.17 -18.47 3.22
C GLN A 524 18.91 -17.48 4.11
N ALA A 525 18.21 -16.71 4.93
CA ALA A 525 18.83 -15.83 5.91
C ALA A 525 19.49 -16.62 7.04
N VAL A 526 18.81 -17.64 7.57
CA VAL A 526 19.35 -18.52 8.61
C VAL A 526 20.61 -19.27 8.13
N VAL A 527 20.58 -19.91 6.97
CA VAL A 527 21.74 -20.65 6.41
C VAL A 527 22.94 -19.73 6.10
N ARG A 528 22.70 -18.49 5.69
CA ARG A 528 23.79 -17.55 5.32
C ARG A 528 24.34 -16.77 6.49
N TYR A 529 23.52 -16.51 7.49
CA TYR A 529 23.83 -15.53 8.54
C TYR A 529 23.46 -16.04 9.94
N GLY A 530 23.05 -17.29 10.12
CA GLY A 530 22.50 -17.83 11.37
C GLY A 530 23.37 -17.57 12.61
N GLU A 531 24.67 -17.71 12.47
CA GLU A 531 25.63 -17.48 13.56
C GLU A 531 26.02 -16.00 13.78
N LYS A 532 25.56 -15.07 12.91
CA LYS A 532 25.87 -13.66 13.07
C LYS A 532 24.98 -13.03 14.13
N VAL A 533 25.58 -12.23 15.01
CA VAL A 533 24.84 -11.43 15.99
C VAL A 533 23.95 -10.42 15.24
N MET A 534 22.65 -10.49 15.49
CA MET A 534 21.65 -9.61 14.90
C MET A 534 21.40 -8.38 15.78
N CYS A 535 21.30 -8.58 17.09
CA CYS A 535 21.05 -7.53 18.08
C CYS A 535 21.55 -7.95 19.46
N ASN A 536 21.67 -6.99 20.38
CA ASN A 536 21.87 -7.27 21.79
C ASN A 536 20.54 -7.08 22.52
N LEU A 537 20.15 -8.06 23.33
CA LEU A 537 19.02 -7.96 24.27
C LEU A 537 19.57 -7.72 25.67
N THR A 538 18.85 -6.93 26.46
CA THR A 538 19.21 -6.69 27.85
C THR A 538 18.41 -7.66 28.72
N ASP A 539 19.08 -8.43 29.57
CA ASP A 539 18.45 -9.34 30.52
C ASP A 539 17.80 -8.60 31.70
N GLU A 540 17.16 -9.32 32.60
CA GLU A 540 16.52 -8.78 33.81
C GLU A 540 17.54 -8.16 34.78
N GLU A 541 18.81 -8.51 34.67
CA GLU A 541 19.92 -8.03 35.50
C GLU A 541 20.65 -6.83 34.86
N GLY A 542 20.27 -6.42 33.63
CA GLY A 542 20.84 -5.27 32.91
C GLY A 542 22.06 -5.58 32.05
N ASN A 543 22.40 -6.88 31.84
CA ASN A 543 23.51 -7.29 30.98
C ASN A 543 23.07 -7.39 29.53
N GLU A 544 23.96 -6.99 28.60
CA GLU A 544 23.73 -7.17 27.17
C GLU A 544 24.06 -8.62 26.75
N ILE A 545 23.07 -9.33 26.22
CA ILE A 545 23.20 -10.66 25.65
C ILE A 545 23.12 -10.56 24.13
N PRO A 546 24.18 -10.94 23.39
CA PRO A 546 24.13 -10.96 21.93
C PRO A 546 23.19 -12.09 21.46
N VAL A 547 22.27 -11.76 20.56
CA VAL A 547 21.32 -12.69 19.93
C VAL A 547 21.67 -12.86 18.47
N THR A 548 21.87 -14.09 18.05
CA THR A 548 22.19 -14.44 16.67
C THR A 548 20.92 -14.42 15.79
N VAL A 549 21.12 -14.37 14.47
CA VAL A 549 20.01 -14.40 13.50
C VAL A 549 19.13 -15.62 13.68
N ILE A 550 19.72 -16.79 13.94
CA ILE A 550 18.96 -18.02 14.14
C ILE A 550 18.17 -18.00 15.44
N GLU A 551 18.79 -17.58 16.54
CA GLU A 551 18.12 -17.45 17.84
C GLU A 551 16.97 -16.46 17.76
N TYR A 552 17.16 -15.35 17.06
CA TYR A 552 16.10 -14.37 16.84
C TYR A 552 14.92 -14.97 16.07
N VAL A 553 15.19 -15.64 14.94
CA VAL A 553 14.13 -16.25 14.09
C VAL A 553 13.38 -17.34 14.85
N VAL A 554 14.09 -18.21 15.59
CA VAL A 554 13.48 -19.30 16.35
C VAL A 554 12.62 -18.77 17.51
N ASN A 555 13.09 -17.71 18.18
CA ASN A 555 12.33 -17.09 19.27
C ASN A 555 11.08 -16.36 18.74
N ASP A 556 11.22 -15.64 17.63
CA ASP A 556 10.11 -14.92 16.98
C ASP A 556 9.01 -15.87 16.52
N LEU A 557 9.37 -16.99 15.87
CA LEU A 557 8.42 -18.04 15.50
C LEU A 557 7.74 -18.70 16.71
N LYS A 558 8.47 -18.93 17.80
CA LYS A 558 7.89 -19.48 19.03
C LYS A 558 6.96 -18.51 19.76
N GLU A 559 7.30 -17.22 19.76
CA GLU A 559 6.47 -16.18 20.40
C GLU A 559 5.13 -15.98 19.68
N ASP A 560 5.12 -16.15 18.36
CA ASP A 560 3.91 -16.02 17.54
C ASP A 560 3.14 -17.35 17.37
N ASP A 561 3.60 -18.43 18.00
CA ASP A 561 3.06 -19.80 17.84
C ASP A 561 3.00 -20.24 16.37
N LEU A 562 4.02 -19.84 15.60
CA LEU A 562 4.16 -20.13 14.18
C LEU A 562 5.16 -21.28 13.97
N ALA A 563 4.84 -22.17 13.06
CA ALA A 563 5.75 -23.22 12.58
C ALA A 563 5.76 -23.22 11.05
N PHE A 564 6.90 -23.54 10.45
CA PHE A 564 6.97 -23.73 9.00
C PHE A 564 6.02 -24.83 8.53
N HIS A 565 5.26 -24.58 7.49
CA HIS A 565 4.32 -25.54 6.90
C HIS A 565 5.06 -26.67 6.19
N ASN A 566 6.23 -26.36 5.57
CA ASN A 566 7.03 -27.37 4.89
C ASN A 566 7.84 -28.21 5.89
N PRO A 567 7.67 -29.56 5.92
CA PRO A 567 8.40 -30.44 6.85
C PRO A 567 9.92 -30.35 6.70
N LEU A 568 10.43 -30.22 5.47
CA LEU A 568 11.87 -30.08 5.21
C LEU A 568 12.41 -28.75 5.75
N HIS A 569 11.63 -27.68 5.62
CA HIS A 569 12.01 -26.37 6.15
C HIS A 569 12.07 -26.38 7.68
N ARG A 570 11.14 -27.09 8.34
CA ARG A 570 11.16 -27.30 9.80
C ARG A 570 12.41 -28.06 10.24
N GLN A 571 12.75 -29.12 9.51
CA GLN A 571 13.95 -29.91 9.80
C GLN A 571 15.22 -29.07 9.68
N ILE A 572 15.37 -28.31 8.59
CA ILE A 572 16.53 -27.44 8.37
C ILE A 572 16.65 -26.38 9.49
N LEU A 573 15.54 -25.79 9.92
CA LEU A 573 15.54 -24.81 11.01
C LEU A 573 15.90 -25.43 12.37
N THR A 574 15.60 -26.72 12.56
CA THR A 574 15.92 -27.45 13.79
C THR A 574 17.39 -27.91 13.83
N GLU A 575 17.98 -28.18 12.67
CA GLU A 575 19.37 -28.64 12.54
C GLU A 575 20.37 -27.48 12.44
N ALA A 576 19.92 -26.26 12.10
CA ALA A 576 20.73 -25.06 12.03
C ALA A 576 20.92 -24.39 13.39
#